data_b7906f8b3a4f3f3cf3fbf1d12e716259
#
_entry.id   b7906f8b3a4f3f3cf3fbf1d12e716259
#
_cell.length_a   1.000
_cell.length_b   1.000
_cell.length_c   1.000
_cell.angle_alpha   90.00
_cell.angle_beta   90.00
_cell.angle_gamma   90.00
#
_symmetry.space_group_name_H-M   'P 1'
#
loop_
_entity.id
_entity.type
_entity.pdbx_description
1 polymer ?
#
loop_
_entity_poly.entity_id
_entity_poly.type
_entity_poly.pdbx_seq_one_letter_code
_entity_poly.pdbx_strand_id
1 'polypeptide(L)'
;LYNIKSEMEDIYFRFAEPEQYRAITNKLKATERDRIRLTDEFIEPLKKTLSDDGIHYKLKIRTKTAYSIWRKMQKQKVPFEGVYDVFAIRFIIDCEPDARTEKDLCWKVYSYVTEEYEADTKRLRDWVTNPKPNGYESLHITVKNKSGAYLEVQIRTKRMDDEAENGQASHWSYKGI
;
A
#
# COMPACT_ATOMS: atom_id res chain seq x y z
N LEU A 1 -12.66 -0.45 -13.39
CA LEU A 1 -13.23 0.90 -13.41
C LEU A 1 -12.55 1.83 -12.41
N TYR A 2 -12.15 1.35 -11.26
CA TYR A 2 -11.37 2.18 -10.32
C TYR A 2 -10.04 2.64 -10.92
N ASN A 3 -9.35 1.73 -11.62
CA ASN A 3 -8.10 2.05 -12.28
C ASN A 3 -8.31 3.08 -13.38
N ILE A 4 -9.40 2.96 -14.13
CA ILE A 4 -9.77 3.93 -15.18
C ILE A 4 -10.07 5.29 -14.56
N LYS A 5 -10.80 5.32 -13.44
CA LYS A 5 -11.08 6.56 -12.72
C LYS A 5 -9.78 7.25 -12.28
N SER A 6 -8.86 6.50 -11.67
CA SER A 6 -7.57 7.03 -11.22
C SER A 6 -6.75 7.59 -12.37
N GLU A 7 -6.72 6.88 -13.50
CA GLU A 7 -6.04 7.35 -14.71
C GLU A 7 -6.68 8.63 -15.26
N MET A 8 -8.00 8.69 -15.30
CA MET A 8 -8.71 9.87 -15.77
C MET A 8 -8.50 11.07 -14.86
N GLU A 9 -8.52 10.88 -13.55
CA GLU A 9 -8.24 11.93 -12.58
C GLU A 9 -6.81 12.47 -12.76
N ASP A 10 -5.85 11.59 -12.98
CA ASP A 10 -4.45 11.98 -13.18
C ASP A 10 -4.26 12.72 -14.52
N ILE A 11 -4.92 12.28 -15.58
CA ILE A 11 -4.92 12.97 -16.87
C ILE A 11 -5.54 14.37 -16.73
N TYR A 12 -6.69 14.45 -16.07
CA TYR A 12 -7.35 15.75 -15.84
C TYR A 12 -6.44 16.68 -15.06
N PHE A 13 -5.82 16.20 -14.00
CA PHE A 13 -4.89 16.97 -13.18
C PHE A 13 -3.71 17.50 -14.00
N ARG A 14 -3.19 16.67 -14.88
CA ARG A 14 -2.10 17.06 -15.78
C ARG A 14 -2.46 18.25 -16.65
N PHE A 15 -3.71 18.33 -17.13
CA PHE A 15 -4.17 19.44 -17.95
C PHE A 15 -4.63 20.65 -17.12
N ALA A 16 -5.30 20.41 -16.00
CA ALA A 16 -5.85 21.49 -15.18
C ALA A 16 -4.78 22.20 -14.34
N GLU A 17 -3.80 21.47 -13.85
CA GLU A 17 -2.73 21.97 -12.98
C GLU A 17 -1.36 21.46 -13.46
N PRO A 18 -0.91 21.87 -14.66
CA PRO A 18 0.28 21.29 -15.27
C PRO A 18 1.58 21.52 -14.48
N GLU A 19 1.69 22.67 -13.80
CA GLU A 19 2.87 22.96 -12.98
C GLU A 19 2.93 22.08 -11.74
N GLN A 20 1.80 21.90 -11.06
CA GLN A 20 1.71 21.03 -9.89
C GLN A 20 1.95 19.58 -10.27
N TYR A 21 1.36 19.13 -11.37
CA TYR A 21 1.58 17.79 -11.89
C TYR A 21 3.06 17.54 -12.15
N ARG A 22 3.72 18.47 -12.85
CA ARG A 22 5.14 18.34 -13.17
C ARG A 22 6.01 18.34 -11.93
N ALA A 23 5.73 19.21 -10.97
CA ALA A 23 6.49 19.28 -9.73
C ALA A 23 6.41 17.98 -8.95
N ILE A 24 5.21 17.39 -8.83
CA ILE A 24 5.00 16.15 -8.11
C ILE A 24 5.64 14.96 -8.83
N THR A 25 5.45 14.86 -10.14
CA THR A 25 6.04 13.76 -10.93
C THR A 25 7.56 13.82 -10.95
N ASN A 26 8.15 15.01 -10.97
CA ASN A 26 9.60 15.17 -10.87
C ASN A 26 10.11 14.69 -9.51
N LYS A 27 9.42 15.03 -8.44
CA LYS A 27 9.78 14.57 -7.09
C LYS A 27 9.62 13.07 -6.94
N LEU A 28 8.58 12.49 -7.54
CA LEU A 28 8.41 11.04 -7.57
C LEU A 28 9.57 10.34 -8.28
N LYS A 29 9.99 10.86 -9.40
CA LYS A 29 11.15 10.30 -10.13
C LYS A 29 12.44 10.44 -9.32
N ALA A 30 12.67 11.60 -8.73
CA ALA A 30 13.88 11.87 -7.96
C ALA A 30 13.99 10.99 -6.71
N THR A 31 12.87 10.53 -6.15
CA THR A 31 12.84 9.74 -4.92
C THR A 31 12.58 8.24 -5.16
N GLU A 32 12.53 7.77 -6.39
CA GLU A 32 12.26 6.37 -6.71
C GLU A 32 13.29 5.43 -6.07
N ARG A 33 14.56 5.75 -6.16
CA ARG A 33 15.62 4.94 -5.55
C ARG A 33 15.49 4.87 -4.03
N ASP A 34 15.06 5.95 -3.40
CA ASP A 34 14.84 5.99 -1.96
C ASP A 34 13.72 5.04 -1.56
N ARG A 35 12.64 4.96 -2.35
CA ARG A 35 11.54 4.03 -2.07
C ARG A 35 11.98 2.57 -2.19
N ILE A 36 12.79 2.27 -3.19
CA ILE A 36 13.38 0.92 -3.36
C ILE A 36 14.27 0.58 -2.18
N ARG A 37 15.15 1.50 -1.79
CA ARG A 37 16.05 1.32 -0.65
C ARG A 37 15.29 1.11 0.64
N LEU A 38 14.28 1.93 0.91
CA LEU A 38 13.45 1.78 2.12
C LEU A 38 12.74 0.43 2.16
N THR A 39 12.29 -0.06 1.02
CA THR A 39 11.64 -1.37 0.92
C THR A 39 12.63 -2.49 1.18
N ASP A 40 13.83 -2.42 0.62
CA ASP A 40 14.88 -3.41 0.84
C ASP A 40 15.34 -3.43 2.30
N GLU A 41 15.49 -2.27 2.91
CA GLU A 41 15.82 -2.15 4.33
C GLU A 41 14.70 -2.70 5.22
N PHE A 42 13.47 -2.45 4.85
CA PHE A 42 12.30 -2.91 5.60
C PHE A 42 12.23 -4.44 5.65
N ILE A 43 12.42 -5.11 4.51
CA ILE A 43 12.25 -6.56 4.44
C ILE A 43 13.43 -7.34 5.02
N GLU A 44 14.61 -6.77 5.05
CA GLU A 44 15.83 -7.48 5.43
C GLU A 44 15.71 -8.24 6.77
N PRO A 45 15.30 -7.60 7.87
CA PRO A 45 15.18 -8.32 9.14
C PRO A 45 14.04 -9.34 9.18
N LEU A 46 13.12 -9.31 8.23
CA LEU A 46 11.97 -10.22 8.17
C LEU A 46 12.22 -11.45 7.30
N LYS A 47 13.21 -11.40 6.43
CA LYS A 47 13.45 -12.47 5.44
C LYS A 47 13.63 -13.84 6.06
N LYS A 48 14.46 -13.95 7.09
CA LYS A 48 14.76 -15.22 7.73
C LYS A 48 13.52 -15.83 8.38
N THR A 49 12.79 -15.02 9.13
CA THR A 49 11.57 -15.47 9.83
C THR A 49 10.52 -15.96 8.85
N LEU A 50 10.29 -15.20 7.77
CA LEU A 50 9.33 -15.57 6.74
C LEU A 50 9.74 -16.86 6.02
N SER A 51 11.03 -16.99 5.71
CA SER A 51 11.57 -18.19 5.06
C SER A 51 11.49 -19.42 5.97
N ASP A 52 11.88 -19.28 7.23
CA ASP A 52 11.85 -20.37 8.20
C ASP A 52 10.42 -20.90 8.43
N ASP A 53 9.44 -20.02 8.31
CA ASP A 53 8.02 -20.36 8.46
C ASP A 53 7.37 -20.81 7.13
N GLY A 54 8.16 -20.92 6.07
CA GLY A 54 7.68 -21.39 4.77
C GLY A 54 6.70 -20.44 4.08
N ILE A 55 6.73 -19.16 4.40
CA ILE A 55 5.84 -18.17 3.79
C ILE A 55 6.45 -17.68 2.48
N HIS A 56 5.77 -17.94 1.38
CA HIS A 56 6.14 -17.47 0.05
C HIS A 56 5.39 -16.17 -0.24
N TYR A 57 6.12 -15.17 -0.67
CA TYR A 57 5.55 -13.84 -0.90
C TYR A 57 6.32 -13.08 -1.96
N LYS A 58 5.66 -12.06 -2.50
CA LYS A 58 6.29 -11.02 -3.31
C LYS A 58 6.08 -9.68 -2.63
N LEU A 59 7.03 -8.77 -2.80
CA LEU A 59 6.86 -7.38 -2.41
C LEU A 59 6.63 -6.52 -3.64
N LYS A 60 5.70 -5.59 -3.52
CA LYS A 60 5.48 -4.55 -4.53
C LYS A 60 5.51 -3.19 -3.85
N ILE A 61 6.06 -2.22 -4.56
CA ILE A 61 5.96 -0.82 -4.17
C ILE A 61 4.78 -0.23 -4.92
N ARG A 62 3.75 0.21 -4.18
CA ARG A 62 2.61 0.86 -4.78
C ARG A 62 2.70 2.36 -4.52
N THR A 63 2.91 3.13 -5.58
CA THR A 63 2.99 4.59 -5.51
C THR A 63 1.63 5.20 -5.82
N LYS A 64 1.24 6.21 -5.07
CA LYS A 64 0.01 6.95 -5.34
C LYS A 64 0.15 7.76 -6.64
N THR A 65 -0.99 8.05 -7.27
CA THR A 65 -1.02 8.94 -8.43
C THR A 65 -0.63 10.36 -8.01
N ALA A 66 -0.11 11.13 -8.95
CA ALA A 66 0.24 12.54 -8.70
C ALA A 66 -0.98 13.33 -8.20
N TYR A 67 -2.16 13.06 -8.74
CA TYR A 67 -3.41 13.68 -8.31
C TYR A 67 -3.73 13.36 -6.84
N SER A 68 -3.64 12.10 -6.45
CA SER A 68 -3.90 11.67 -5.06
C SER A 68 -2.94 12.33 -4.08
N ILE A 69 -1.67 12.45 -4.47
CA ILE A 69 -0.65 13.12 -3.65
C ILE A 69 -0.99 14.62 -3.53
N TRP A 70 -1.30 15.26 -4.63
CA TRP A 70 -1.67 16.69 -4.63
C TRP A 70 -2.88 16.97 -3.75
N ARG A 71 -3.91 16.11 -3.83
CA ARG A 71 -5.10 16.25 -2.97
C ARG A 71 -4.73 16.15 -1.49
N LYS A 72 -3.85 15.24 -1.12
CA LYS A 72 -3.38 15.13 0.27
C LYS A 72 -2.59 16.36 0.70
N MET A 73 -1.72 16.85 -0.16
CA MET A 73 -0.98 18.09 0.10
C MET A 73 -1.94 19.26 0.39
N GLN A 74 -3.00 19.39 -0.40
CA GLN A 74 -4.01 20.43 -0.22
C GLN A 74 -4.82 20.23 1.06
N LYS A 75 -5.31 19.04 1.30
CA LYS A 75 -6.14 18.71 2.45
C LYS A 75 -5.40 18.88 3.77
N GLN A 76 -4.15 18.43 3.82
CA GLN A 76 -3.33 18.48 5.03
C GLN A 76 -2.51 19.77 5.13
N LYS A 77 -2.51 20.59 4.08
CA LYS A 77 -1.72 21.84 3.99
C LYS A 77 -0.23 21.59 4.24
N VAL A 78 0.30 20.58 3.57
CA VAL A 78 1.71 20.17 3.67
C VAL A 78 2.35 20.12 2.28
N PRO A 79 3.69 20.27 2.18
CA PRO A 79 4.39 20.04 0.94
C PRO A 79 4.46 18.54 0.61
N PHE A 80 4.99 18.20 -0.56
CA PHE A 80 5.17 16.81 -0.97
C PHE A 80 5.88 15.99 0.12
N GLU A 81 6.92 16.53 0.71
CA GLU A 81 7.73 15.88 1.74
C GLU A 81 6.95 15.63 3.04
N GLY A 82 5.85 16.32 3.24
CA GLY A 82 4.97 16.12 4.39
C GLY A 82 3.94 15.00 4.20
N VAL A 83 3.82 14.45 3.00
CA VAL A 83 2.91 13.33 2.72
C VAL A 83 3.68 12.03 2.97
N TYR A 84 3.44 11.38 4.12
CA TYR A 84 4.19 10.18 4.51
C TYR A 84 3.81 8.94 3.70
N ASP A 85 2.59 8.88 3.17
CA ASP A 85 2.05 7.71 2.46
C ASP A 85 2.03 7.88 0.95
N VAL A 86 3.07 8.51 0.39
CA VAL A 86 3.28 8.61 -1.07
C VAL A 86 3.31 7.23 -1.71
N PHE A 87 3.80 6.24 -0.99
CA PHE A 87 3.83 4.85 -1.43
C PHE A 87 3.49 3.91 -0.28
N ALA A 88 3.18 2.67 -0.64
CA ALA A 88 3.00 1.58 0.30
C ALA A 88 3.85 0.38 -0.13
N ILE A 89 4.33 -0.36 0.87
CA ILE A 89 4.98 -1.65 0.65
C ILE A 89 3.89 -2.71 0.74
N ARG A 90 3.71 -3.49 -0.32
CA ARG A 90 2.67 -4.49 -0.39
C ARG A 90 3.25 -5.89 -0.35
N PHE A 91 2.88 -6.66 0.68
CA PHE A 91 3.10 -8.11 0.71
C PHE A 91 1.99 -8.78 -0.07
N ILE A 92 2.38 -9.65 -1.00
CA ILE A 92 1.45 -10.51 -1.74
C ILE A 92 1.84 -11.95 -1.41
N ILE A 93 1.08 -12.59 -0.54
CA ILE A 93 1.36 -13.92 -0.05
C ILE A 93 0.86 -14.95 -1.07
N ASP A 94 1.74 -15.84 -1.49
CA ASP A 94 1.40 -16.95 -2.39
C ASP A 94 0.98 -18.15 -1.54
N CYS A 95 -0.32 -18.43 -1.54
CA CYS A 95 -0.89 -19.54 -0.78
C CYS A 95 -2.17 -20.05 -1.45
N GLU A 96 -2.66 -21.19 -0.96
CA GLU A 96 -3.93 -21.73 -1.42
C GLU A 96 -5.07 -20.72 -1.14
N PRO A 97 -6.03 -20.59 -2.08
CA PRO A 97 -7.12 -19.62 -1.93
C PRO A 97 -8.22 -20.13 -0.97
N ASP A 98 -7.83 -20.59 0.19
CA ASP A 98 -8.71 -21.03 1.25
C ASP A 98 -8.83 -19.93 2.29
N ALA A 99 -10.07 -19.55 2.62
CA ALA A 99 -10.36 -18.41 3.47
C ALA A 99 -9.63 -18.45 4.82
N ARG A 100 -9.57 -19.62 5.43
CA ARG A 100 -8.89 -19.78 6.73
C ARG A 100 -7.38 -19.65 6.59
N THR A 101 -6.81 -20.32 5.60
CA THR A 101 -5.37 -20.26 5.32
C THR A 101 -4.93 -18.83 5.01
N GLU A 102 -5.70 -18.15 4.18
CA GLU A 102 -5.42 -16.76 3.79
C GLU A 102 -5.44 -15.83 5.02
N LYS A 103 -6.46 -15.95 5.84
CA LYS A 103 -6.59 -15.15 7.05
C LYS A 103 -5.44 -15.41 8.01
N ASP A 104 -5.14 -16.68 8.28
CA ASP A 104 -4.08 -17.08 9.20
C ASP A 104 -2.71 -16.56 8.74
N LEU A 105 -2.41 -16.66 7.45
CA LEU A 105 -1.14 -16.17 6.90
C LEU A 105 -1.03 -14.65 6.90
N CYS A 106 -2.10 -13.93 6.59
CA CYS A 106 -2.10 -12.48 6.66
C CYS A 106 -1.79 -12.00 8.08
N TRP A 107 -2.44 -12.59 9.09
CA TRP A 107 -2.19 -12.23 10.49
C TRP A 107 -0.83 -12.68 10.98
N LYS A 108 -0.30 -13.77 10.45
CA LYS A 108 1.05 -14.23 10.76
C LYS A 108 2.11 -13.24 10.26
N VAL A 109 1.98 -12.78 9.03
CA VAL A 109 2.86 -11.75 8.47
C VAL A 109 2.72 -10.45 9.28
N TYR A 110 1.50 -10.07 9.64
CA TYR A 110 1.24 -8.93 10.53
C TYR A 110 2.01 -9.06 11.83
N SER A 111 1.97 -10.23 12.48
CA SER A 111 2.70 -10.46 13.73
C SER A 111 4.19 -10.26 13.57
N TYR A 112 4.78 -10.80 12.51
CA TYR A 112 6.21 -10.64 12.25
C TYR A 112 6.60 -9.20 12.00
N VAL A 113 5.80 -8.47 11.25
CA VAL A 113 6.05 -7.06 10.97
C VAL A 113 5.97 -6.23 12.26
N THR A 114 4.96 -6.48 13.09
CA THR A 114 4.76 -5.71 14.32
C THR A 114 5.67 -6.12 15.47
N GLU A 115 6.30 -7.27 15.38
CA GLU A 115 7.39 -7.64 16.31
C GLU A 115 8.68 -6.89 15.97
N GLU A 116 8.93 -6.63 14.70
CA GLU A 116 10.13 -5.95 14.23
C GLU A 116 9.99 -4.43 14.25
N TYR A 117 8.81 -3.92 13.95
CA TYR A 117 8.55 -2.48 13.79
C TYR A 117 7.43 -2.01 14.69
N GLU A 118 7.57 -0.82 15.26
CA GLU A 118 6.50 -0.18 16.03
C GLU A 118 5.33 0.18 15.11
N ALA A 119 4.15 -0.32 15.43
CA ALA A 119 2.95 -0.07 14.65
C ALA A 119 2.07 1.00 15.30
N ASP A 120 1.48 1.86 14.48
CA ASP A 120 0.42 2.76 14.91
C ASP A 120 -0.91 2.01 14.84
N THR A 121 -1.33 1.44 15.96
CA THR A 121 -2.54 0.60 16.03
C THR A 121 -3.82 1.36 15.71
N LYS A 122 -3.84 2.68 15.86
CA LYS A 122 -5.02 3.51 15.52
C LYS A 122 -5.25 3.57 14.02
N ARG A 123 -4.22 3.32 13.21
CA ARG A 123 -4.30 3.35 11.74
C ARG A 123 -4.47 1.97 11.13
N LEU A 124 -4.56 0.92 11.93
CA LEU A 124 -4.81 -0.43 11.42
C LEU A 124 -6.17 -0.48 10.71
N ARG A 125 -6.18 -1.04 9.51
CA ARG A 125 -7.41 -1.35 8.78
C ARG A 125 -7.43 -2.86 8.50
N ASP A 126 -8.36 -3.54 9.12
CA ASP A 126 -8.52 -4.99 9.01
C ASP A 126 -9.68 -5.32 8.06
N TRP A 127 -9.37 -5.37 6.79
CA TRP A 127 -10.32 -5.82 5.78
C TRP A 127 -10.11 -7.29 5.39
N VAL A 128 -9.35 -8.02 6.17
CA VAL A 128 -9.24 -9.47 6.06
C VAL A 128 -10.32 -10.14 6.90
N THR A 129 -10.44 -9.74 8.17
CA THR A 129 -11.50 -10.24 9.05
C THR A 129 -12.87 -9.68 8.66
N ASN A 130 -12.90 -8.41 8.26
CA ASN A 130 -14.12 -7.69 7.89
C ASN A 130 -13.94 -7.05 6.51
N PRO A 131 -14.11 -7.81 5.42
CA PRO A 131 -13.98 -7.27 4.08
C PRO A 131 -14.88 -6.05 3.85
N LYS A 132 -14.44 -5.13 3.00
CA LYS A 132 -15.27 -3.98 2.61
C LYS A 132 -16.53 -4.48 1.86
N PRO A 133 -17.59 -3.66 1.83
CA PRO A 133 -18.81 -4.03 1.07
C PRO A 133 -18.56 -4.36 -0.40
N ASN A 134 -17.50 -3.79 -0.99
CA ASN A 134 -17.09 -4.08 -2.36
C ASN A 134 -16.30 -5.37 -2.52
N GLY A 135 -16.04 -6.12 -1.45
CA GLY A 135 -15.24 -7.33 -1.47
C GLY A 135 -13.74 -7.11 -1.30
N TYR A 136 -13.29 -5.87 -1.13
CA TYR A 136 -11.87 -5.60 -0.92
C TYR A 136 -11.37 -6.21 0.37
N GLU A 137 -10.27 -6.96 0.31
CA GLU A 137 -9.63 -7.62 1.43
C GLU A 137 -8.14 -7.28 1.47
N SER A 138 -7.69 -6.81 2.60
CA SER A 138 -6.26 -6.53 2.88
C SER A 138 -6.10 -6.11 4.33
N LEU A 139 -4.92 -6.27 4.90
CA LEU A 139 -4.53 -5.56 6.11
C LEU A 139 -3.73 -4.33 5.70
N HIS A 140 -4.07 -3.18 6.26
CA HIS A 140 -3.28 -1.96 6.10
C HIS A 140 -2.75 -1.56 7.45
N ILE A 141 -1.42 -1.46 7.56
CA ILE A 141 -0.76 -1.06 8.79
C ILE A 141 0.21 0.09 8.52
N THR A 142 0.39 0.91 9.53
CA THR A 142 1.39 1.98 9.52
C THR A 142 2.44 1.64 10.56
N VAL A 143 3.69 1.56 10.15
CA VAL A 143 4.81 1.25 11.05
C VAL A 143 5.87 2.34 10.95
N LYS A 144 6.68 2.45 12.00
CA LYS A 144 7.90 3.27 11.97
C LYS A 144 9.08 2.41 11.57
N ASN A 145 9.85 2.88 10.60
CA ASN A 145 11.13 2.24 10.30
C ASN A 145 12.19 2.64 11.35
N LYS A 146 13.40 2.10 11.22
CA LYS A 146 14.47 2.33 12.19
C LYS A 146 14.95 3.78 12.24
N SER A 147 14.73 4.54 11.18
CA SER A 147 15.05 5.99 11.15
C SER A 147 13.92 6.86 11.69
N GLY A 148 12.80 6.28 12.11
CA GLY A 148 11.66 7.00 12.66
C GLY A 148 10.63 7.47 11.62
N ALA A 149 10.84 7.16 10.35
CA ALA A 149 9.88 7.50 9.30
C ALA A 149 8.71 6.51 9.28
N TYR A 150 7.51 7.01 8.99
CA TYR A 150 6.34 6.15 8.85
C TYR A 150 6.32 5.46 7.48
N LEU A 151 5.92 4.19 7.49
CA LEU A 151 5.73 3.40 6.28
C LEU A 151 4.34 2.78 6.32
N GLU A 152 3.63 2.85 5.21
CA GLU A 152 2.39 2.08 5.03
C GLU A 152 2.76 0.71 4.49
N VAL A 153 2.23 -0.33 5.13
CA VAL A 153 2.42 -1.72 4.71
C VAL A 153 1.06 -2.34 4.49
N GLN A 154 0.86 -2.94 3.32
CA GLN A 154 -0.35 -3.65 2.97
C GLN A 154 -0.03 -5.14 2.90
N ILE A 155 -0.86 -5.97 3.53
CA ILE A 155 -0.68 -7.41 3.55
C ILE A 155 -1.93 -8.06 2.96
N ARG A 156 -1.74 -8.84 1.90
CA ARG A 156 -2.82 -9.55 1.22
C ARG A 156 -2.29 -10.80 0.55
N THR A 157 -3.18 -11.71 0.22
CA THR A 157 -2.82 -12.89 -0.56
C THR A 157 -2.90 -12.59 -2.04
N LYS A 158 -2.39 -13.52 -2.85
CA LYS A 158 -2.46 -13.41 -4.31
C LYS A 158 -3.90 -13.27 -4.81
N ARG A 159 -4.84 -14.08 -4.25
CA ARG A 159 -6.25 -13.95 -4.61
C ARG A 159 -6.81 -12.58 -4.27
N MET A 160 -6.52 -12.08 -3.07
CA MET A 160 -6.97 -10.75 -2.64
C MET A 160 -6.41 -9.64 -3.54
N ASP A 161 -5.16 -9.79 -3.96
CA ASP A 161 -4.51 -8.83 -4.85
C ASP A 161 -5.14 -8.86 -6.25
N ASP A 162 -5.38 -10.05 -6.80
CA ASP A 162 -6.05 -10.19 -8.09
C ASP A 162 -7.45 -9.58 -8.06
N GLU A 163 -8.20 -9.82 -6.98
CA GLU A 163 -9.54 -9.26 -6.82
C GLU A 163 -9.51 -7.73 -6.70
N ALA A 164 -8.52 -7.18 -5.98
CA ALA A 164 -8.38 -5.74 -5.83
C ALA A 164 -7.97 -5.05 -7.14
N GLU A 165 -7.10 -5.68 -7.93
CA GLU A 165 -6.58 -5.08 -9.16
C GLU A 165 -7.49 -5.32 -10.37
N ASN A 166 -8.12 -6.49 -10.48
CA ASN A 166 -8.80 -6.93 -11.71
C ASN A 166 -10.25 -7.37 -11.49
N GLY A 167 -10.71 -7.54 -10.26
CA GLY A 167 -12.00 -8.08 -9.92
C GLY A 167 -13.05 -7.03 -9.58
N GLN A 168 -14.13 -7.47 -8.94
CA GLN A 168 -15.24 -6.62 -8.52
C GLN A 168 -14.82 -5.53 -7.52
N ALA A 169 -13.82 -5.79 -6.69
CA ALA A 169 -13.34 -4.81 -5.73
C ALA A 169 -12.83 -3.54 -6.42
N SER A 170 -12.19 -3.66 -7.58
CA SER A 170 -11.73 -2.50 -8.35
C SER A 170 -12.87 -1.68 -8.91
N HIS A 171 -13.96 -2.32 -9.31
CA HIS A 171 -15.16 -1.65 -9.82
C HIS A 171 -15.90 -0.92 -8.73
N TRP A 172 -16.03 -1.56 -7.59
CA TRP A 172 -16.79 -1.03 -6.48
C TRP A 172 -16.10 0.15 -5.79
N SER A 173 -14.78 0.15 -5.72
CA SER A 173 -14.02 1.26 -5.14
C SER A 173 -14.39 2.60 -5.77
N TYR A 174 -14.82 2.56 -7.00
CA TYR A 174 -15.33 3.72 -7.70
C TYR A 174 -16.64 4.23 -7.09
N LYS A 175 -17.53 3.31 -6.70
CA LYS A 175 -18.84 3.67 -6.16
C LYS A 175 -18.80 4.10 -4.70
N GLY A 176 -17.83 3.63 -3.97
CA GLY A 176 -17.68 3.90 -2.55
C GLY A 176 -17.13 5.28 -2.23
N ILE A 177 -17.01 6.07 -3.24
CA ILE A 177 -16.59 7.45 -3.12
C ILE A 177 -17.82 8.35 -3.18
#